data_97f0d34d79780e4fa5e7517439f53b85
#
_entry.id   97f0d34d79780e4fa5e7517439f53b85
#
_cell.length_a   1.000
_cell.length_b   1.000
_cell.length_c   1.000
_cell.angle_alpha   90.00
_cell.angle_beta   90.00
_cell.angle_gamma   90.00
#
_symmetry.space_group_name_H-M   'P 1'
#
loop_
_entity.id
_entity.type
_entity.pdbx_description
1 polymer ?
#
loop_
_entity_poly.entity_id
_entity_poly.type
_entity_poly.pdbx_seq_one_letter_code
_entity_poly.pdbx_strand_id
1 'polypeptide(L)'
;MAKPKLLGGDYAARAAPVLEEWRRLAREGGGQEKRVAKARLKSLATFETRARTNPLTAGDPVARDRWPDIILRDYGDDIPNLFRFELAERWRGYYSLVGESGGARVWVLYLWDHRAYSKQSGYSKK
;
A
#
# COMPACT_ATOMS: atom_id res chain seq x y z
N MET A 1 -6.22 -19.30 13.69
CA MET A 1 -5.23 -19.48 12.63
C MET A 1 -3.95 -18.74 13.01
N ALA A 2 -2.83 -19.39 12.83
CA ALA A 2 -1.55 -18.76 13.15
C ALA A 2 -1.24 -17.63 12.18
N LYS A 3 -0.58 -16.60 12.69
CA LYS A 3 -0.13 -15.51 11.82
C LYS A 3 0.94 -16.02 10.88
N PRO A 4 0.91 -15.64 9.60
CA PRO A 4 1.98 -16.03 8.71
C PRO A 4 3.29 -15.33 9.11
N LYS A 5 4.39 -16.05 8.95
CA LYS A 5 5.70 -15.46 9.16
C LYS A 5 5.98 -14.48 8.02
N LEU A 6 6.31 -13.24 8.34
CA LEU A 6 6.61 -12.26 7.31
C LEU A 6 8.07 -12.37 6.91
N LEU A 7 8.30 -12.67 5.64
CA LEU A 7 9.66 -12.81 5.09
C LEU A 7 10.23 -11.50 4.59
N GLY A 8 9.38 -10.49 4.35
CA GLY A 8 9.83 -9.19 3.92
C GLY A 8 8.72 -8.44 3.22
N GLY A 9 9.04 -7.26 2.73
CA GLY A 9 8.10 -6.44 2.00
C GLY A 9 8.78 -5.78 0.82
N ASP A 10 8.04 -5.66 -0.27
CA ASP A 10 8.52 -5.04 -1.49
C ASP A 10 7.50 -4.04 -2.00
N TYR A 11 7.98 -3.06 -2.76
CA TYR A 11 7.13 -2.08 -3.41
C TYR A 11 7.14 -2.33 -4.91
N ALA A 12 5.97 -2.55 -5.47
CA ALA A 12 5.82 -2.84 -6.90
C ALA A 12 6.11 -1.60 -7.75
N ALA A 13 6.22 -1.80 -9.05
CA ALA A 13 6.66 -0.77 -9.98
C ALA A 13 5.83 0.52 -9.93
N ARG A 14 4.54 0.42 -9.58
CA ARG A 14 3.67 1.60 -9.50
C ARG A 14 3.75 2.29 -8.15
N ALA A 15 4.17 1.59 -7.11
CA ALA A 15 4.28 2.17 -5.76
C ALA A 15 5.69 2.73 -5.50
N ALA A 16 6.72 2.08 -6.01
CA ALA A 16 8.10 2.48 -5.73
C ALA A 16 8.42 3.93 -6.11
N PRO A 17 8.00 4.44 -7.28
CA PRO A 17 8.31 5.84 -7.62
C PRO A 17 7.66 6.85 -6.67
N VAL A 18 6.48 6.54 -6.16
CA VAL A 18 5.80 7.42 -5.20
C VAL A 18 6.62 7.49 -3.91
N LEU A 19 7.09 6.35 -3.43
CA LEU A 19 7.91 6.29 -2.23
C LEU A 19 9.22 7.06 -2.42
N GLU A 20 9.87 6.91 -3.57
CA GLU A 20 11.10 7.63 -3.85
C GLU A 20 10.89 9.13 -3.90
N GLU A 21 9.75 9.58 -4.45
CA GLU A 21 9.45 11.01 -4.48
C GLU A 21 9.24 11.54 -3.06
N TRP A 22 8.57 10.79 -2.19
CA TRP A 22 8.42 11.22 -0.80
C TRP A 22 9.77 11.32 -0.09
N ARG A 23 10.66 10.37 -0.35
CA ARG A 23 12.00 10.40 0.23
C ARG A 23 12.78 11.61 -0.26
N ARG A 24 12.67 11.92 -1.56
CA ARG A 24 13.33 13.08 -2.14
C ARG A 24 12.81 14.36 -1.51
N LEU A 25 11.50 14.52 -1.40
CA LEU A 25 10.89 15.71 -0.81
C LEU A 25 11.26 15.85 0.66
N ALA A 26 11.38 14.75 1.38
CA ALA A 26 11.78 14.80 2.80
C ALA A 26 13.22 15.29 2.96
N ARG A 27 14.07 15.03 1.97
CA ARG A 27 15.48 15.49 2.01
C ARG A 27 15.65 16.89 1.44
N GLU A 28 14.98 17.17 0.32
CA GLU A 28 15.28 18.33 -0.51
C GLU A 28 14.15 19.34 -0.62
N GLY A 29 12.95 18.97 -0.20
CA GLY A 29 11.79 19.83 -0.33
C GLY A 29 11.88 21.03 0.59
N GLY A 30 11.14 22.08 0.27
CA GLY A 30 11.06 23.25 1.11
C GLY A 30 9.89 23.16 2.06
N GLY A 31 10.01 23.80 3.21
CA GLY A 31 8.93 24.05 4.15
C GLY A 31 7.83 23.01 4.23
N GLN A 32 6.70 23.34 3.65
CA GLN A 32 5.50 22.54 3.73
C GLN A 32 5.65 21.18 3.02
N GLU A 33 6.30 21.18 1.87
CA GLU A 33 6.50 19.92 1.13
C GLU A 33 7.31 18.92 1.94
N LYS A 34 8.35 19.39 2.60
CA LYS A 34 9.19 18.54 3.43
C LYS A 34 8.39 17.96 4.60
N ARG A 35 7.59 18.80 5.26
CA ARG A 35 6.78 18.38 6.40
C ARG A 35 5.78 17.30 6.00
N VAL A 36 5.08 17.53 4.89
CA VAL A 36 4.07 16.60 4.40
C VAL A 36 4.71 15.26 4.00
N ALA A 37 5.85 15.32 3.31
CA ALA A 37 6.54 14.10 2.90
C ALA A 37 6.99 13.29 4.12
N LYS A 38 7.51 13.97 5.15
CA LYS A 38 7.92 13.27 6.37
C LYS A 38 6.75 12.62 7.08
N ALA A 39 5.58 13.30 7.09
CA ALA A 39 4.39 12.72 7.71
C ALA A 39 3.94 11.47 6.97
N ARG A 40 3.98 11.49 5.64
CA ARG A 40 3.62 10.31 4.83
C ARG A 40 4.57 9.16 5.07
N LEU A 41 5.88 9.45 5.11
CA LEU A 41 6.88 8.41 5.38
C LEU A 41 6.70 7.83 6.77
N LYS A 42 6.38 8.66 7.76
CA LYS A 42 6.15 8.18 9.12
C LYS A 42 4.93 7.25 9.17
N SER A 43 3.85 7.63 8.50
CA SER A 43 2.65 6.77 8.49
C SER A 43 2.91 5.47 7.75
N LEU A 44 3.75 5.49 6.71
CA LEU A 44 4.13 4.28 5.99
C LEU A 44 4.96 3.37 6.89
N ALA A 45 5.90 3.94 7.67
CA ALA A 45 6.68 3.16 8.62
C ALA A 45 5.79 2.52 9.68
N THR A 46 4.75 3.23 10.13
CA THR A 46 3.77 2.66 11.07
C THR A 46 3.05 1.48 10.44
N PHE A 47 2.63 1.61 9.19
CA PHE A 47 2.03 0.49 8.46
C PHE A 47 3.00 -0.70 8.38
N GLU A 48 4.24 -0.44 8.02
CA GLU A 48 5.24 -1.51 7.91
C GLU A 48 5.44 -2.25 9.21
N THR A 49 5.43 -1.52 10.33
CA THR A 49 5.54 -2.14 11.65
C THR A 49 4.32 -3.03 11.93
N ARG A 50 3.13 -2.55 11.61
CA ARG A 50 1.91 -3.35 11.78
C ARG A 50 1.94 -4.59 10.90
N ALA A 51 2.43 -4.46 9.68
CA ALA A 51 2.51 -5.59 8.76
C ALA A 51 3.47 -6.65 9.27
N ARG A 52 4.59 -6.22 9.89
CA ARG A 52 5.53 -7.17 10.49
C ARG A 52 4.91 -7.90 11.68
N THR A 53 4.06 -7.20 12.43
CA THR A 53 3.39 -7.80 13.59
C THR A 53 2.29 -8.76 13.17
N ASN A 54 1.42 -8.32 12.25
CA ASN A 54 0.36 -9.18 11.74
C ASN A 54 -0.12 -8.65 10.38
N PRO A 55 0.40 -9.22 9.29
CA PRO A 55 0.05 -8.73 7.96
C PRO A 55 -1.42 -8.94 7.59
N LEU A 56 -2.13 -9.82 8.28
CA LEU A 56 -3.55 -10.04 8.01
C LEU A 56 -4.44 -8.92 8.55
N THR A 57 -3.94 -8.16 9.53
CA THR A 57 -4.73 -7.09 10.15
C THR A 57 -4.11 -5.71 9.98
N ALA A 58 -2.99 -5.61 9.27
CA ALA A 58 -2.35 -4.31 9.01
C ALA A 58 -3.19 -3.45 8.07
N GLY A 59 -4.03 -4.06 7.26
CA GLY A 59 -4.96 -3.38 6.39
C GLY A 59 -6.28 -4.10 6.36
N ASP A 60 -7.23 -3.56 5.60
CA ASP A 60 -8.56 -4.13 5.46
C ASP A 60 -8.64 -5.00 4.22
N PRO A 61 -9.14 -6.24 4.33
CA PRO A 61 -9.28 -7.09 3.14
C PRO A 61 -10.30 -6.50 2.17
N VAL A 62 -10.03 -6.65 0.88
CA VAL A 62 -10.91 -6.16 -0.18
C VAL A 62 -11.44 -7.38 -0.94
N ALA A 63 -12.77 -7.53 -0.97
CA ALA A 63 -13.40 -8.63 -1.67
C ALA A 63 -13.07 -8.56 -3.16
N ARG A 64 -12.91 -9.73 -3.81
CA ARG A 64 -12.48 -9.80 -5.20
C ARG A 64 -13.35 -8.96 -6.13
N ASP A 65 -14.64 -8.95 -5.91
CA ASP A 65 -15.56 -8.21 -6.76
C ASP A 65 -15.47 -6.68 -6.55
N ARG A 66 -14.68 -6.25 -5.58
CA ARG A 66 -14.46 -4.82 -5.31
C ARG A 66 -13.03 -4.37 -5.66
N TRP A 67 -12.24 -5.24 -6.24
CA TRP A 67 -10.89 -4.85 -6.64
C TRP A 67 -10.98 -3.79 -7.73
N PRO A 68 -10.20 -2.70 -7.63
CA PRO A 68 -10.16 -1.71 -8.71
C PRO A 68 -9.77 -2.35 -10.04
N ASP A 69 -10.37 -1.86 -11.12
CA ASP A 69 -10.13 -2.42 -12.45
C ASP A 69 -8.65 -2.41 -12.82
N ILE A 70 -7.93 -1.35 -12.43
CA ILE A 70 -6.52 -1.26 -12.76
C ILE A 70 -5.71 -2.35 -12.07
N ILE A 71 -6.10 -2.72 -10.86
CA ILE A 71 -5.42 -3.80 -10.13
C ILE A 71 -5.73 -5.14 -10.78
N LEU A 72 -6.99 -5.37 -11.16
CA LEU A 72 -7.36 -6.58 -11.88
C LEU A 72 -6.59 -6.70 -13.18
N ARG A 73 -6.44 -5.60 -13.91
CA ARG A 73 -5.73 -5.60 -15.19
C ARG A 73 -4.24 -5.85 -15.01
N ASP A 74 -3.64 -5.20 -14.02
CA ASP A 74 -2.19 -5.23 -13.86
C ASP A 74 -1.71 -6.47 -13.11
N TYR A 75 -2.50 -6.97 -12.16
CA TYR A 75 -2.07 -8.05 -11.29
C TYR A 75 -3.01 -9.25 -11.30
N GLY A 76 -4.31 -9.02 -11.45
CA GLY A 76 -5.29 -10.07 -11.63
C GLY A 76 -5.02 -11.37 -10.90
N ASP A 77 -4.68 -12.39 -11.69
CA ASP A 77 -4.43 -13.71 -11.15
C ASP A 77 -3.05 -13.89 -10.52
N ASP A 78 -2.20 -12.86 -10.61
CA ASP A 78 -0.86 -12.92 -10.04
C ASP A 78 -0.86 -12.73 -8.52
N ILE A 79 -1.97 -12.23 -7.96
CA ILE A 79 -2.07 -12.02 -6.52
C ILE A 79 -3.27 -12.78 -5.96
N PRO A 80 -3.10 -13.41 -4.78
CA PRO A 80 -4.17 -14.23 -4.19
C PRO A 80 -5.18 -13.44 -3.37
N ASN A 81 -4.83 -12.21 -3.00
CA ASN A 81 -5.64 -11.41 -2.10
C ASN A 81 -5.30 -9.95 -2.26
N LEU A 82 -6.11 -9.08 -1.66
CA LEU A 82 -5.86 -7.65 -1.71
C LEU A 82 -6.29 -7.02 -0.39
N PHE A 83 -5.44 -6.14 0.13
CA PHE A 83 -5.70 -5.39 1.35
C PHE A 83 -5.51 -3.91 1.07
N ARG A 84 -6.29 -3.08 1.77
CA ARG A 84 -6.19 -1.63 1.67
C ARG A 84 -5.72 -1.08 3.02
N PHE A 85 -4.85 -0.08 2.99
CA PHE A 85 -4.41 0.60 4.21
C PHE A 85 -4.40 2.10 4.01
N GLU A 86 -4.52 2.83 5.11
CA GLU A 86 -4.58 4.29 5.09
C GLU A 86 -3.28 4.89 5.57
N LEU A 87 -2.93 6.03 4.97
CA LEU A 87 -1.74 6.78 5.30
C LEU A 87 -2.12 8.23 5.59
N ALA A 88 -1.14 9.01 6.06
CA ALA A 88 -1.33 10.42 6.33
C ALA A 88 -1.76 11.18 5.08
N GLU A 89 -2.40 12.33 5.27
CA GLU A 89 -2.78 13.24 4.20
C GLU A 89 -3.73 12.61 3.20
N ARG A 90 -4.58 11.68 3.68
CA ARG A 90 -5.61 11.02 2.88
C ARG A 90 -5.07 10.15 1.76
N TRP A 91 -3.83 9.70 1.90
CA TRP A 91 -3.27 8.71 0.99
C TRP A 91 -3.73 7.33 1.40
N ARG A 92 -3.83 6.45 0.42
CA ARG A 92 -4.22 5.05 0.62
C ARG A 92 -3.26 4.16 -0.13
N GLY A 93 -3.06 2.96 0.40
CA GLY A 93 -2.26 1.97 -0.28
C GLY A 93 -3.00 0.66 -0.43
N TYR A 94 -2.53 -0.16 -1.35
CA TYR A 94 -3.01 -1.53 -1.54
C TYR A 94 -1.82 -2.47 -1.48
N TYR A 95 -2.01 -3.59 -0.80
CA TYR A 95 -0.97 -4.62 -0.80
C TYR A 95 -1.60 -6.00 -0.93
N SER A 96 -0.79 -6.93 -1.39
CA SER A 96 -1.14 -8.34 -1.41
C SER A 96 -0.18 -9.08 -0.49
N LEU A 97 -0.69 -10.13 0.13
CA LEU A 97 0.11 -11.02 0.97
C LEU A 97 0.33 -12.29 0.18
N VAL A 98 1.56 -12.51 -0.25
CA VAL A 98 1.90 -13.60 -1.16
C VAL A 98 2.66 -14.66 -0.39
N GLY A 99 2.16 -15.90 -0.43
CA GLY A 99 2.82 -17.01 0.25
C GLY A 99 4.11 -17.41 -0.44
N GLU A 100 5.11 -17.72 0.36
CA GLU A 100 6.39 -18.23 -0.10
C GLU A 100 6.82 -19.34 0.82
N SER A 101 7.82 -20.10 0.41
CA SER A 101 8.39 -21.13 1.25
C SER A 101 8.84 -20.50 2.57
N GLY A 102 8.31 -20.99 3.67
CA GLY A 102 8.66 -20.53 5.01
C GLY A 102 7.88 -19.33 5.53
N GLY A 103 6.92 -18.79 4.74
CA GLY A 103 6.13 -17.67 5.24
C GLY A 103 5.42 -16.91 4.15
N ALA A 104 5.38 -15.60 4.28
CA ALA A 104 4.68 -14.75 3.34
C ALA A 104 5.44 -13.44 3.15
N ARG A 105 5.16 -12.77 2.04
CA ARG A 105 5.77 -11.48 1.70
C ARG A 105 4.66 -10.47 1.44
N VAL A 106 4.81 -9.28 2.00
CA VAL A 106 3.90 -8.16 1.71
C VAL A 106 4.39 -7.47 0.46
N TRP A 107 3.49 -7.29 -0.50
CA TRP A 107 3.80 -6.66 -1.78
C TRP A 107 2.90 -5.45 -1.93
N VAL A 108 3.46 -4.25 -1.75
CA VAL A 108 2.70 -3.00 -1.86
C VAL A 108 2.58 -2.67 -3.35
N LEU A 109 1.35 -2.64 -3.83
CA LEU A 109 1.06 -2.53 -5.26
C LEU A 109 0.88 -1.10 -5.71
N TYR A 110 0.17 -0.30 -4.92
CA TYR A 110 -0.16 1.08 -5.25
C TYR A 110 -0.16 1.96 -4.01
N LEU A 111 0.25 3.20 -4.21
CA LEU A 111 0.10 4.27 -3.22
C LEU A 111 -0.63 5.41 -3.94
N TRP A 112 -1.86 5.69 -3.54
CA TRP A 112 -2.71 6.67 -4.19
C TRP A 112 -3.12 7.77 -3.23
N ASP A 113 -3.19 9.02 -3.74
CA ASP A 113 -3.80 10.09 -2.97
C ASP A 113 -5.32 9.92 -3.02
N HIS A 114 -6.03 10.76 -2.28
CA HIS A 114 -7.48 10.63 -2.17
C HIS A 114 -8.17 10.70 -3.54
N ARG A 115 -7.69 11.57 -4.41
CA ARG A 115 -8.31 11.73 -5.74
C ARG A 115 -8.12 10.48 -6.59
N ALA A 116 -6.89 9.97 -6.65
CA ALA A 116 -6.60 8.76 -7.41
C ALA A 116 -7.33 7.57 -6.82
N TYR A 117 -7.35 7.45 -5.50
CA TYR A 117 -8.06 6.37 -4.82
C TYR A 117 -9.55 6.39 -5.18
N SER A 118 -10.21 7.54 -5.08
CA SER A 118 -11.63 7.65 -5.36
C SER A 118 -11.95 7.28 -6.80
N LYS A 119 -11.11 7.73 -7.74
CA LYS A 119 -11.28 7.43 -9.15
C LYS A 119 -11.15 5.93 -9.42
N GLN A 120 -10.11 5.30 -8.88
CA GLN A 120 -9.81 3.90 -9.17
C GLN A 120 -10.69 2.94 -8.38
N SER A 121 -11.11 3.31 -7.18
CA SER A 121 -11.95 2.44 -6.37
C SER A 121 -13.42 2.48 -6.74
N GLY A 122 -13.81 3.41 -7.62
CA GLY A 122 -15.19 3.52 -8.05
C GLY A 122 -16.08 4.37 -7.18
N TYR A 123 -15.53 5.07 -6.20
CA TYR A 123 -16.33 5.93 -5.34
C TYR A 123 -17.07 7.01 -6.11
N SER A 124 -16.47 7.51 -7.18
CA SER A 124 -17.09 8.55 -7.98
C SER A 124 -18.05 8.01 -9.02
N LYS A 125 -18.20 6.71 -9.10
CA LYS A 125 -19.14 6.06 -10.02
C LYS A 125 -20.45 5.84 -9.28
N LYS A 126 -21.38 6.66 -9.48
CA LYS A 126 -22.65 6.48 -8.78
C LYS A 126 -23.78 6.49 -9.75
#